data_bcff1002616debcdd1e17f6f56812e2d
#
_entry.id   bcff1002616debcdd1e17f6f56812e2d
#
_cell.length_a   1.000
_cell.length_b   1.000
_cell.length_c   1.000
_cell.angle_alpha   90.00
_cell.angle_beta   90.00
_cell.angle_gamma   90.00
#
_symmetry.space_group_name_H-M   'P 1'
#
loop_
_entity.id
_entity.type
_entity.pdbx_description
1 polymer ?
#
loop_
_entity_poly.entity_id
_entity_poly.type
_entity_poly.pdbx_seq_one_letter_code
_entity_poly.pdbx_strand_id
1 'polypeptide(L)'
;MLDAKAVAQMAADYTAAWCSKSAEAVAAHYAPDGEIIINNGTPWSGRAKVQEMAEGFYADVPDLDLTCDSIRVSGTHALFAWTFTGHDATSGNPLHIEGWEEWELGEDLKVISSKGWFDAEDYARQAEGR
;
A
#
# COMPACT_ATOMS: atom_id res chain seq x y z
N MET A 1 -10.17 15.64 14.90
CA MET A 1 -8.72 15.44 14.67
C MET A 1 -8.34 14.03 15.10
N LEU A 2 -7.53 13.35 14.31
CA LEU A 2 -7.12 11.98 14.61
C LEU A 2 -5.98 11.93 15.63
N ASP A 3 -6.01 10.91 16.47
CA ASP A 3 -4.93 10.67 17.43
C ASP A 3 -3.73 10.04 16.70
N ALA A 4 -2.56 10.67 16.82
CA ALA A 4 -1.34 10.21 16.16
C ALA A 4 -0.96 8.77 16.54
N LYS A 5 -1.18 8.37 17.80
CA LYS A 5 -0.91 6.99 18.24
C LYS A 5 -1.85 5.99 17.60
N ALA A 6 -3.13 6.36 17.43
CA ALA A 6 -4.11 5.50 16.78
C ALA A 6 -3.78 5.35 15.30
N VAL A 7 -3.35 6.43 14.64
CA VAL A 7 -2.93 6.37 13.24
C VAL A 7 -1.69 5.49 13.08
N ALA A 8 -0.73 5.60 14.01
CA ALA A 8 0.47 4.75 13.97
C ALA A 8 0.12 3.27 14.14
N GLN A 9 -0.83 2.95 15.00
CA GLN A 9 -1.31 1.57 15.18
C GLN A 9 -2.01 1.07 13.92
N MET A 10 -2.87 1.92 13.32
CA MET A 10 -3.53 1.58 12.06
C MET A 10 -2.51 1.31 10.96
N ALA A 11 -1.45 2.12 10.86
CA ALA A 11 -0.38 1.91 9.88
C ALA A 11 0.34 0.59 10.10
N ALA A 12 0.60 0.21 11.36
CA ALA A 12 1.18 -1.08 11.70
C ALA A 12 0.26 -2.24 11.31
N ASP A 13 -1.03 -2.10 11.56
CA ASP A 13 -2.03 -3.12 11.20
C ASP A 13 -2.17 -3.26 9.70
N TYR A 14 -2.14 -2.15 8.98
CA TYR A 14 -2.17 -2.13 7.51
C TYR A 14 -0.94 -2.83 6.92
N THR A 15 0.23 -2.53 7.48
CA THR A 15 1.48 -3.19 7.09
C THR A 15 1.40 -4.71 7.32
N ALA A 16 0.89 -5.11 8.48
CA ALA A 16 0.70 -6.53 8.82
C ALA A 16 -0.28 -7.20 7.85
N ALA A 17 -1.35 -6.49 7.45
CA ALA A 17 -2.31 -7.01 6.47
C ALA A 17 -1.62 -7.31 5.14
N TRP A 18 -0.79 -6.41 4.65
CA TRP A 18 -0.02 -6.64 3.43
C TRP A 18 0.92 -7.86 3.56
N CYS A 19 1.62 -7.98 4.70
CA CYS A 19 2.54 -9.09 4.94
C CYS A 19 1.82 -10.42 5.11
N SER A 20 0.54 -10.40 5.49
CA SER A 20 -0.27 -11.62 5.62
C SER A 20 -0.64 -12.24 4.28
N LYS A 21 -0.44 -11.50 3.19
CA LYS A 21 -0.80 -11.88 1.82
C LYS A 21 -2.31 -12.08 1.63
N SER A 22 -3.10 -11.40 2.46
CA SER A 22 -4.55 -11.38 2.35
C SER A 22 -5.00 -10.06 1.73
N ALA A 23 -5.36 -10.09 0.46
CA ALA A 23 -5.87 -8.91 -0.24
C ALA A 23 -7.16 -8.41 0.40
N GLU A 24 -7.98 -9.32 0.93
CA GLU A 24 -9.19 -8.96 1.67
C GLU A 24 -8.85 -8.16 2.94
N ALA A 25 -7.80 -8.58 3.68
CA ALA A 25 -7.36 -7.88 4.88
C ALA A 25 -6.85 -6.46 4.55
N VAL A 26 -6.14 -6.31 3.43
CA VAL A 26 -5.68 -4.99 2.96
C VAL A 26 -6.89 -4.11 2.66
N ALA A 27 -7.84 -4.61 1.88
CA ALA A 27 -9.02 -3.85 1.49
C ALA A 27 -9.90 -3.48 2.69
N ALA A 28 -9.89 -4.28 3.75
CA ALA A 28 -10.68 -4.01 4.96
C ALA A 28 -10.26 -2.72 5.67
N HIS A 29 -9.06 -2.21 5.41
CA HIS A 29 -8.58 -0.94 5.96
C HIS A 29 -9.12 0.27 5.21
N TYR A 30 -9.80 0.07 4.10
CA TYR A 30 -10.42 1.15 3.31
C TYR A 30 -11.88 1.33 3.68
N ALA A 31 -12.36 2.57 3.54
CA ALA A 31 -13.79 2.85 3.65
C ALA A 31 -14.54 2.08 2.56
N PRO A 32 -15.84 1.81 2.72
CA PRO A 32 -16.58 1.04 1.72
C PRO A 32 -16.49 1.58 0.30
N ASP A 33 -16.39 2.89 0.14
CA ASP A 33 -16.20 3.57 -1.15
C ASP A 33 -14.80 4.18 -1.27
N GLY A 34 -13.87 3.74 -0.43
CA GLY A 34 -12.50 4.22 -0.46
C GLY A 34 -11.77 3.82 -1.74
N GLU A 35 -10.73 4.57 -2.07
CA GLU A 35 -9.98 4.32 -3.30
C GLU A 35 -8.49 4.50 -3.13
N ILE A 36 -7.74 3.88 -4.04
CA ILE A 36 -6.31 4.12 -4.16
C ILE A 36 -5.98 4.43 -5.62
N ILE A 37 -5.11 5.43 -5.80
CA ILE A 37 -4.57 5.80 -7.10
C ILE A 37 -3.06 5.61 -7.04
N ILE A 38 -2.52 4.77 -7.91
CA ILE A 38 -1.09 4.43 -7.91
C ILE A 38 -0.41 5.15 -9.07
N ASN A 39 0.63 5.93 -8.74
CA ASN A 39 1.42 6.67 -9.72
C ASN A 39 0.54 7.51 -10.66
N ASN A 40 -0.49 8.14 -10.08
CA ASN A 40 -1.43 9.00 -10.82
C ASN A 40 -2.16 8.26 -11.95
N GLY A 41 -2.32 6.95 -11.81
CA GLY A 41 -3.01 6.12 -12.78
C GLY A 41 -4.51 6.09 -12.59
N THR A 42 -5.15 5.03 -13.07
CA THR A 42 -6.59 4.84 -12.94
C THR A 42 -6.95 4.47 -11.51
N PRO A 43 -7.96 5.14 -10.90
CA PRO A 43 -8.37 4.82 -9.54
C PRO A 43 -8.91 3.39 -9.40
N TRP A 44 -8.54 2.75 -8.29
CA TRP A 44 -9.15 1.50 -7.84
C TRP A 44 -10.17 1.91 -6.78
N SER A 45 -11.45 2.00 -7.15
CA SER A 45 -12.49 2.56 -6.31
C SER A 45 -13.38 1.48 -5.72
N GLY A 46 -13.61 1.57 -4.40
CA GLY A 46 -14.37 0.59 -3.62
C GLY A 46 -13.51 -0.58 -3.16
N ARG A 47 -13.93 -1.22 -2.06
CA ARG A 47 -13.14 -2.32 -1.47
C ARG A 47 -12.86 -3.47 -2.43
N ALA A 48 -13.81 -3.82 -3.29
CA ALA A 48 -13.60 -4.90 -4.25
C ALA A 48 -12.46 -4.58 -5.21
N LYS A 49 -12.38 -3.32 -5.68
CA LYS A 49 -11.30 -2.90 -6.56
C LYS A 49 -9.96 -2.78 -5.83
N VAL A 50 -9.98 -2.30 -4.58
CA VAL A 50 -8.77 -2.26 -3.75
C VAL A 50 -8.23 -3.68 -3.54
N GLN A 51 -9.12 -4.64 -3.30
CA GLN A 51 -8.74 -6.04 -3.17
C GLN A 51 -8.10 -6.57 -4.46
N GLU A 52 -8.68 -6.27 -5.62
CA GLU A 52 -8.09 -6.64 -6.92
C GLU A 52 -6.69 -6.05 -7.11
N MET A 53 -6.50 -4.82 -6.69
CA MET A 53 -5.19 -4.16 -6.74
C MET A 53 -4.16 -4.94 -5.93
N ALA A 54 -4.49 -5.30 -4.69
CA ALA A 54 -3.59 -6.06 -3.82
C ALA A 54 -3.32 -7.46 -4.40
N GLU A 55 -4.34 -8.11 -4.95
CA GLU A 55 -4.19 -9.42 -5.61
C GLU A 55 -3.19 -9.34 -6.77
N GLY A 56 -3.23 -8.24 -7.52
CA GLY A 56 -2.28 -8.01 -8.62
C GLY A 56 -0.83 -7.94 -8.13
N PHE A 57 -0.59 -7.24 -7.02
CA PHE A 57 0.75 -7.18 -6.43
C PHE A 57 1.21 -8.55 -5.94
N TYR A 58 0.34 -9.34 -5.33
CA TYR A 58 0.71 -10.70 -4.88
C TYR A 58 0.97 -11.64 -6.06
N ALA A 59 0.26 -11.47 -7.17
CA ALA A 59 0.52 -12.24 -8.38
C ALA A 59 1.91 -11.93 -8.94
N ASP A 60 2.31 -10.66 -8.91
CA ASP A 60 3.62 -10.23 -9.41
C ASP A 60 4.75 -10.52 -8.43
N VAL A 61 4.47 -10.47 -7.12
CA VAL A 61 5.47 -10.64 -6.06
C VAL A 61 4.88 -11.55 -4.97
N PRO A 62 4.87 -12.88 -5.19
CA PRO A 62 4.22 -13.82 -4.27
C PRO A 62 4.77 -13.80 -2.83
N ASP A 63 6.02 -13.45 -2.67
CA ASP A 63 6.69 -13.35 -1.37
C ASP A 63 6.81 -11.90 -0.87
N LEU A 64 5.91 -11.02 -1.29
CA LEU A 64 5.93 -9.61 -0.90
C LEU A 64 5.98 -9.45 0.61
N ASP A 65 6.93 -8.65 1.08
CA ASP A 65 7.05 -8.25 2.47
C ASP A 65 7.07 -6.72 2.52
N LEU A 66 6.33 -6.14 3.44
CA LEU A 66 6.19 -4.69 3.55
C LEU A 66 6.69 -4.22 4.91
N THR A 67 7.38 -3.08 4.91
CA THR A 67 7.83 -2.41 6.12
C THR A 67 7.28 -1.00 6.13
N CYS A 68 6.75 -0.56 7.26
CA CYS A 68 6.38 0.84 7.47
C CYS A 68 7.64 1.58 7.92
N ASP A 69 8.17 2.44 7.07
CA ASP A 69 9.38 3.18 7.38
C ASP A 69 9.08 4.40 8.24
N SER A 70 7.95 5.05 7.99
CA SER A 70 7.51 6.17 8.81
C SER A 70 6.02 6.44 8.56
N ILE A 71 5.41 7.08 9.54
CA ILE A 71 4.04 7.56 9.44
C ILE A 71 4.01 8.99 9.98
N ARG A 72 3.40 9.88 9.24
CA ARG A 72 3.23 11.28 9.63
C ARG A 72 1.76 11.61 9.49
N VAL A 73 1.23 12.37 10.44
CA VAL A 73 -0.18 12.73 10.43
C VAL A 73 -0.34 14.22 10.69
N SER A 74 -1.27 14.84 9.97
CA SER A 74 -1.65 16.23 10.16
C SER A 74 -3.15 16.34 9.89
N GLY A 75 -3.95 16.60 10.92
CA GLY A 75 -5.40 16.62 10.80
C GLY A 75 -5.93 15.24 10.44
N THR A 76 -6.57 15.12 9.28
CA THR A 76 -7.09 13.86 8.75
C THR A 76 -6.20 13.26 7.68
N HIS A 77 -5.06 13.89 7.40
CA HIS A 77 -4.12 13.46 6.38
C HIS A 77 -2.97 12.70 7.01
N ALA A 78 -2.52 11.64 6.35
CA ALA A 78 -1.36 10.89 6.81
C ALA A 78 -0.46 10.54 5.63
N LEU A 79 0.85 10.48 5.89
CA LEU A 79 1.84 10.03 4.93
C LEU A 79 2.45 8.74 5.47
N PHE A 80 2.23 7.67 4.74
CA PHE A 80 2.72 6.32 5.07
C PHE A 80 3.86 5.98 4.12
N ALA A 81 5.08 6.06 4.62
CA ALA A 81 6.26 5.69 3.83
C ALA A 81 6.58 4.22 4.04
N TRP A 82 6.84 3.51 2.97
CA TRP A 82 7.02 2.06 3.02
C TRP A 82 8.17 1.59 2.13
N THR A 83 8.67 0.41 2.46
CA THR A 83 9.59 -0.36 1.61
C THR A 83 8.99 -1.74 1.43
N PHE A 84 8.93 -2.22 0.19
CA PHE A 84 8.59 -3.62 -0.02
C PHE A 84 9.75 -4.37 -0.66
N THR A 85 9.88 -5.64 -0.30
CA THR A 85 10.88 -6.55 -0.85
C THR A 85 10.18 -7.83 -1.28
N GLY A 86 10.83 -8.55 -2.15
CA GLY A 86 10.34 -9.83 -2.65
C GLY A 86 11.05 -10.18 -3.95
N HIS A 87 10.43 -11.07 -4.72
CA HIS A 87 10.99 -11.53 -5.99
C HIS A 87 9.92 -11.45 -7.07
N ASP A 88 10.32 -10.96 -8.24
CA ASP A 88 9.40 -10.92 -9.39
C ASP A 88 9.01 -12.33 -9.80
N ALA A 89 7.69 -12.60 -9.91
CA ALA A 89 7.16 -13.92 -10.19
C ALA A 89 7.65 -14.49 -11.53
N THR A 90 7.85 -13.63 -12.52
CA THR A 90 8.23 -14.05 -13.86
C THR A 90 9.73 -14.29 -13.99
N SER A 91 10.55 -13.34 -13.53
CA SER A 91 12.01 -13.38 -13.70
C SER A 91 12.75 -14.03 -12.53
N GLY A 92 12.14 -14.04 -11.34
CA GLY A 92 12.81 -14.47 -10.11
C GLY A 92 13.77 -13.43 -9.55
N ASN A 93 13.88 -12.27 -10.16
CA ASN A 93 14.82 -11.25 -9.71
C ASN A 93 14.35 -10.59 -8.42
N PRO A 94 15.29 -10.23 -7.51
CA PRO A 94 14.93 -9.59 -6.26
C PRO A 94 14.47 -8.16 -6.47
N LEU A 95 13.49 -7.74 -5.68
CA LEU A 95 12.92 -6.40 -5.70
C LEU A 95 13.12 -5.74 -4.34
N HIS A 96 13.47 -4.45 -4.39
CA HIS A 96 13.55 -3.59 -3.21
C HIS A 96 13.02 -2.23 -3.64
N ILE A 97 11.77 -1.95 -3.26
CA ILE A 97 11.06 -0.76 -3.74
C ILE A 97 10.66 0.10 -2.55
N GLU A 98 11.00 1.37 -2.59
CA GLU A 98 10.60 2.34 -1.59
C GLU A 98 9.56 3.27 -2.20
N GLY A 99 8.58 3.63 -1.40
CA GLY A 99 7.51 4.53 -1.84
C GLY A 99 6.71 5.04 -0.66
N TRP A 100 5.54 5.59 -0.96
CA TRP A 100 4.65 6.09 0.07
C TRP A 100 3.21 6.11 -0.42
N GLU A 101 2.29 6.19 0.56
CA GLU A 101 0.88 6.44 0.32
C GLU A 101 0.49 7.70 1.07
N GLU A 102 -0.23 8.59 0.39
CA GLU A 102 -0.81 9.78 0.99
C GLU A 102 -2.27 9.47 1.29
N TRP A 103 -2.63 9.46 2.57
CA TRP A 103 -3.98 9.07 3.00
C TRP A 103 -4.83 10.24 3.42
N GLU A 104 -6.09 10.19 3.05
CA GLU A 104 -7.17 10.89 3.72
C GLU A 104 -7.90 9.84 4.55
N LEU A 105 -7.98 10.05 5.87
CA LEU A 105 -8.57 9.08 6.79
C LEU A 105 -9.87 9.57 7.36
N GLY A 106 -10.82 8.66 7.54
CA GLY A 106 -12.05 8.93 8.28
C GLY A 106 -11.81 8.86 9.78
N GLU A 107 -12.78 9.29 10.58
CA GLU A 107 -12.69 9.24 12.03
C GLU A 107 -12.56 7.81 12.55
N ASP A 108 -13.04 6.84 11.79
CA ASP A 108 -12.93 5.41 12.09
C ASP A 108 -11.57 4.82 11.65
N LEU A 109 -10.64 5.67 11.20
CA LEU A 109 -9.32 5.28 10.71
C LEU A 109 -9.35 4.44 9.44
N LYS A 110 -10.45 4.47 8.70
CA LYS A 110 -10.52 3.83 7.39
C LYS A 110 -9.99 4.79 6.33
N VAL A 111 -9.29 4.25 5.34
CA VAL A 111 -8.74 5.05 4.25
C VAL A 111 -9.89 5.45 3.31
N ILE A 112 -10.12 6.75 3.20
CA ILE A 112 -11.11 7.30 2.26
C ILE A 112 -10.46 7.43 0.88
N SER A 113 -9.21 7.87 0.86
CA SER A 113 -8.45 8.07 -0.37
C SER A 113 -6.98 7.81 -0.09
N SER A 114 -6.33 7.11 -0.99
CA SER A 114 -4.89 6.88 -0.95
C SER A 114 -4.29 7.22 -2.30
N LYS A 115 -3.15 7.93 -2.28
CA LYS A 115 -2.35 8.18 -3.47
C LYS A 115 -0.99 7.53 -3.23
N GLY A 116 -0.74 6.45 -3.95
CA GLY A 116 0.50 5.70 -3.83
C GLY A 116 1.51 6.10 -4.89
N TRP A 117 2.76 6.21 -4.48
CA TRP A 117 3.85 6.65 -5.35
C TRP A 117 5.06 5.76 -5.19
N PHE A 118 5.62 5.32 -6.28
CA PHE A 118 6.93 4.67 -6.34
C PHE A 118 7.51 4.85 -7.75
N ASP A 119 8.80 4.61 -7.89
CA ASP A 119 9.48 4.75 -9.19
C ASP A 119 9.21 3.49 -10.03
N ALA A 120 8.26 3.59 -10.96
CA ALA A 120 7.85 2.47 -11.80
C ALA A 120 8.96 2.02 -12.76
N GLU A 121 9.82 2.96 -13.20
CA GLU A 121 10.94 2.61 -14.06
C GLU A 121 11.98 1.80 -13.30
N ASP A 122 12.25 2.18 -12.06
CA ASP A 122 13.17 1.43 -11.20
C ASP A 122 12.62 0.03 -10.90
N TYR A 123 11.31 -0.07 -10.64
CA TYR A 123 10.65 -1.36 -10.46
C TYR A 123 10.88 -2.26 -11.68
N ALA A 124 10.59 -1.74 -12.87
CA ALA A 124 10.75 -2.49 -14.12
C ALA A 124 12.20 -2.93 -14.32
N ARG A 125 13.14 -2.03 -14.03
CA ARG A 125 14.57 -2.32 -14.17
C ARG A 125 15.00 -3.46 -13.24
N GLN A 126 14.56 -3.43 -11.98
CA GLN A 126 14.86 -4.48 -11.01
C GLN A 126 14.24 -5.82 -11.43
N ALA A 127 12.99 -5.81 -11.86
CA ALA A 127 12.29 -7.02 -12.32
C ALA A 127 13.00 -7.65 -13.51
N GLU A 128 13.57 -6.84 -14.40
CA GLU A 128 14.30 -7.29 -15.57
C GLU A 128 15.77 -7.64 -15.28
N GLY A 129 16.25 -7.32 -14.08
CA GLY A 129 17.63 -7.60 -13.70
C GLY A 129 18.64 -6.62 -14.26
N ARG A 130 18.21 -5.39 -14.56
CA ARG A 130 19.09 -4.35 -15.12
C ARG A 130 19.58 -3.36 -14.06
#